data_6ea2bd8b4276720e8d1cb1e78c61bb69
#
_entry.id   6ea2bd8b4276720e8d1cb1e78c61bb69
#
_cell.length_a   1.000
_cell.length_b   1.000
_cell.length_c   1.000
_cell.angle_alpha   90.00
_cell.angle_beta   90.00
_cell.angle_gamma   90.00
#
_symmetry.space_group_name_H-M   'P 1'
#
loop_
_entity.id
_entity.type
_entity.pdbx_description
1 polymer ?
#
loop_
_entity_poly.entity_id
_entity_poly.type
_entity_poly.pdbx_seq_one_letter_code
_entity_poly.pdbx_strand_id
1 'polypeptide(L)'
;MALSDKKFIVPLVVGILIGAILTGTLAYTGAIGPDRKHFGKVDYLTQNNLDFKFIKPLLDVEFVSQEDSLRQFPEQQKIKSLIEDEIAKHKDVVVGFYFNDLANAGWFGVNEDEKFIPASLLKLPMLIAYYKLRETEPDLFEKQILFQGKDFNLDRNTAEASTVQPGNTYSVFSLMKTMIVDSDNNALELLYEFRKDALKD
;
A
#
# COMPACT_ATOMS: atom_id res chain seq x y z
N MET A 1 -35.61 -29.25 42.81
CA MET A 1 -35.17 -29.73 41.50
C MET A 1 -33.98 -28.83 41.01
N ALA A 2 -32.88 -28.81 41.69
CA ALA A 2 -31.75 -27.88 41.39
C ALA A 2 -30.35 -28.41 41.79
N LEU A 3 -30.16 -29.72 41.94
CA LEU A 3 -28.90 -30.33 42.38
C LEU A 3 -28.29 -31.31 41.37
N SER A 4 -28.94 -31.53 40.23
CA SER A 4 -28.48 -32.47 39.17
C SER A 4 -27.51 -31.82 38.18
N ASP A 5 -27.60 -30.51 37.98
CA ASP A 5 -26.90 -29.87 36.84
C ASP A 5 -25.41 -29.62 37.14
N LYS A 6 -25.00 -29.51 38.38
CA LYS A 6 -23.60 -29.25 38.75
C LYS A 6 -22.66 -30.43 38.42
N LYS A 7 -23.17 -31.68 38.46
CA LYS A 7 -22.35 -32.87 38.18
C LYS A 7 -21.92 -32.99 36.69
N PHE A 8 -22.65 -32.34 35.77
CA PHE A 8 -22.31 -32.34 34.35
C PHE A 8 -21.58 -31.07 33.92
N ILE A 9 -21.82 -29.95 34.58
CA ILE A 9 -21.21 -28.66 34.22
C ILE A 9 -19.70 -28.64 34.51
N VAL A 10 -19.29 -29.19 35.66
CA VAL A 10 -17.87 -29.18 36.05
C VAL A 10 -16.99 -29.98 35.07
N PRO A 11 -17.30 -31.24 34.72
CA PRO A 11 -16.48 -31.95 33.71
C PRO A 11 -16.52 -31.33 32.32
N LEU A 12 -17.61 -30.68 31.92
CA LEU A 12 -17.72 -29.98 30.67
C LEU A 12 -16.78 -28.76 30.64
N VAL A 13 -16.81 -27.95 31.69
CA VAL A 13 -15.92 -26.74 31.79
C VAL A 13 -14.46 -27.15 31.85
N VAL A 14 -14.14 -28.20 32.60
CA VAL A 14 -12.76 -28.72 32.68
C VAL A 14 -12.32 -29.27 31.32
N GLY A 15 -13.18 -29.96 30.59
CA GLY A 15 -12.88 -30.46 29.24
C GLY A 15 -12.62 -29.32 28.24
N ILE A 16 -13.41 -28.23 28.28
CA ILE A 16 -13.21 -27.05 27.44
C ILE A 16 -11.88 -26.36 27.78
N LEU A 17 -11.55 -26.20 29.04
CA LEU A 17 -10.28 -25.58 29.47
C LEU A 17 -9.06 -26.43 29.06
N ILE A 18 -9.12 -27.74 29.24
CA ILE A 18 -8.04 -28.64 28.80
C ILE A 18 -7.92 -28.61 27.26
N GLY A 19 -9.03 -28.60 26.53
CA GLY A 19 -9.05 -28.46 25.08
C GLY A 19 -8.44 -27.15 24.61
N ALA A 20 -8.77 -26.02 25.25
CA ALA A 20 -8.21 -24.71 24.93
C ALA A 20 -6.71 -24.62 25.23
N ILE A 21 -6.25 -25.20 26.34
CA ILE A 21 -4.82 -25.26 26.68
C ILE A 21 -4.06 -26.15 25.67
N LEU A 22 -4.60 -27.30 25.32
CA LEU A 22 -3.98 -28.23 24.36
C LEU A 22 -3.90 -27.61 22.96
N THR A 23 -4.98 -26.98 22.49
CA THR A 23 -4.98 -26.27 21.20
C THR A 23 -4.08 -25.05 21.23
N GLY A 24 -4.04 -24.30 22.33
CA GLY A 24 -3.14 -23.16 22.51
C GLY A 24 -1.66 -23.58 22.50
N THR A 25 -1.29 -24.66 23.18
CA THR A 25 0.08 -25.19 23.20
C THR A 25 0.48 -25.77 21.85
N LEU A 26 -0.42 -26.49 21.17
CA LEU A 26 -0.18 -27.03 19.82
C LEU A 26 -0.05 -25.91 18.77
N ALA A 27 -0.82 -24.84 18.88
CA ALA A 27 -0.66 -23.65 18.04
C ALA A 27 0.65 -22.88 18.37
N TYR A 28 1.00 -22.77 19.64
CA TYR A 28 2.25 -22.13 20.06
C TYR A 28 3.50 -22.93 19.64
N THR A 29 3.45 -24.25 19.66
CA THR A 29 4.54 -25.11 19.18
C THR A 29 4.56 -25.28 17.67
N GLY A 30 3.58 -24.70 16.96
CA GLY A 30 3.48 -24.84 15.49
C GLY A 30 3.00 -26.21 15.01
N ALA A 31 2.54 -27.08 15.92
CA ALA A 31 2.05 -28.42 15.57
C ALA A 31 0.64 -28.41 14.95
N ILE A 32 -0.12 -27.34 15.18
CA ILE A 32 -1.40 -27.06 14.52
C ILE A 32 -1.32 -25.60 14.01
N GLY A 33 -0.80 -25.42 12.85
CA GLY A 33 -0.85 -24.20 12.06
C GLY A 33 -0.93 -24.62 10.60
N PRO A 34 -1.37 -23.74 9.70
CA PRO A 34 -1.15 -24.01 8.31
C PRO A 34 0.35 -24.31 8.17
N ASP A 35 0.64 -25.48 7.61
CA ASP A 35 2.00 -25.96 7.39
C ASP A 35 2.77 -24.83 6.71
N ARG A 36 3.46 -24.02 7.51
CA ARG A 36 4.45 -23.09 7.00
C ARG A 36 5.57 -23.97 6.51
N LYS A 37 5.34 -24.65 5.37
CA LYS A 37 6.45 -25.17 4.59
C LYS A 37 7.41 -24.02 4.56
N HIS A 38 8.52 -24.19 5.24
CA HIS A 38 9.66 -23.32 5.09
C HIS A 38 9.91 -23.28 3.60
N PHE A 39 9.38 -22.25 2.95
CA PHE A 39 9.91 -21.85 1.67
C PHE A 39 11.40 -21.77 1.92
N GLY A 40 12.13 -22.56 1.15
CA GLY A 40 13.55 -22.62 1.31
C GLY A 40 14.00 -21.20 1.49
N LYS A 41 14.71 -20.93 2.59
CA LYS A 41 15.28 -19.63 2.88
C LYS A 41 15.79 -19.12 1.55
N VAL A 42 15.04 -18.26 0.89
CA VAL A 42 15.61 -17.46 -0.18
C VAL A 42 16.68 -16.73 0.57
N ASP A 43 17.92 -17.14 0.43
CA ASP A 43 19.07 -16.43 0.92
C ASP A 43 19.04 -15.10 0.14
N TYR A 44 18.17 -14.21 0.60
CA TYR A 44 18.17 -12.82 0.17
C TYR A 44 19.59 -12.38 0.38
N LEU A 45 20.26 -12.12 -0.72
CA LEU A 45 21.64 -11.71 -0.76
C LEU A 45 21.86 -10.61 0.27
N THR A 46 22.23 -11.03 1.47
CA THR A 46 22.76 -10.20 2.54
C THR A 46 24.10 -9.61 2.15
N GLN A 47 24.34 -9.44 0.86
CA GLN A 47 25.64 -9.02 0.34
C GLN A 47 25.79 -7.52 0.13
N ASN A 48 24.74 -6.74 0.30
CA ASN A 48 24.87 -5.30 0.35
C ASN A 48 24.35 -4.79 1.70
N ASN A 49 25.27 -4.52 2.61
CA ASN A 49 25.06 -3.76 3.85
C ASN A 49 24.65 -2.29 3.54
N LEU A 50 23.63 -2.12 2.70
CA LEU A 50 22.97 -0.84 2.55
C LEU A 50 21.86 -0.84 3.59
N ASP A 51 22.12 -0.19 4.72
CA ASP A 51 21.19 0.06 5.83
C ASP A 51 20.02 0.98 5.37
N PHE A 52 19.28 0.55 4.37
CA PHE A 52 18.06 1.24 3.96
C PHE A 52 16.93 0.87 4.92
N LYS A 53 16.74 1.69 5.93
CA LYS A 53 15.71 1.52 6.98
C LYS A 53 14.29 1.31 6.41
N PHE A 54 14.02 1.76 5.19
CA PHE A 54 12.70 1.78 4.57
C PHE A 54 12.57 0.98 3.28
N ILE A 55 13.65 0.40 2.78
CA ILE A 55 13.62 -0.43 1.57
C ILE A 55 13.56 -1.89 2.01
N LYS A 56 12.48 -2.58 1.60
CA LYS A 56 12.39 -4.02 1.84
C LYS A 56 13.33 -4.75 0.86
N PRO A 57 14.08 -5.77 1.33
CA PRO A 57 15.02 -6.53 0.50
C PRO A 57 14.40 -7.22 -0.73
N LEU A 58 13.07 -7.34 -0.75
CA LEU A 58 12.30 -8.00 -1.82
C LEU A 58 12.18 -7.18 -3.11
N LEU A 59 12.69 -5.95 -3.15
CA LEU A 59 12.70 -5.17 -4.40
C LEU A 59 13.64 -5.74 -5.47
N ASP A 60 14.61 -6.59 -5.07
CA ASP A 60 15.57 -7.25 -5.98
C ASP A 60 15.17 -8.70 -6.34
N VAL A 61 13.98 -9.17 -5.95
CA VAL A 61 13.53 -10.52 -6.30
C VAL A 61 13.10 -10.52 -7.77
N GLU A 62 13.67 -11.43 -8.57
CA GLU A 62 13.13 -11.76 -9.88
C GLU A 62 11.64 -12.03 -9.77
N PHE A 63 10.84 -11.31 -10.54
CA PHE A 63 9.40 -11.48 -10.54
C PHE A 63 9.08 -12.91 -11.03
N VAL A 64 8.58 -13.72 -10.12
CA VAL A 64 8.02 -15.04 -10.45
C VAL A 64 6.80 -14.81 -11.36
N SER A 65 6.59 -15.68 -12.34
CA SER A 65 5.39 -15.60 -13.16
C SER A 65 4.12 -15.67 -12.29
N GLN A 66 3.03 -15.05 -12.72
CA GLN A 66 1.77 -15.11 -11.97
C GLN A 66 1.31 -16.59 -11.77
N GLU A 67 1.52 -17.45 -12.78
CA GLU A 67 1.19 -18.88 -12.68
C GLU A 67 1.95 -19.56 -11.57
N ASP A 68 3.25 -19.33 -11.46
CA ASP A 68 4.08 -19.93 -10.43
C ASP A 68 3.75 -19.36 -9.06
N SER A 69 3.47 -18.07 -8.96
CA SER A 69 3.00 -17.44 -7.74
C SER A 69 1.68 -18.07 -7.25
N LEU A 70 0.70 -18.22 -8.13
CA LEU A 70 -0.60 -18.80 -7.78
C LEU A 70 -0.50 -20.31 -7.44
N ARG A 71 0.41 -21.05 -8.05
CA ARG A 71 0.70 -22.45 -7.65
C ARG A 71 1.29 -22.53 -6.26
N GLN A 72 2.12 -21.56 -5.91
CA GLN A 72 2.80 -21.49 -4.63
C GLN A 72 1.88 -21.02 -3.50
N PHE A 73 0.89 -20.19 -3.81
CA PHE A 73 -0.07 -19.59 -2.87
C PHE A 73 -1.52 -19.87 -3.30
N PRO A 74 -2.04 -21.10 -3.03
CA PRO A 74 -3.39 -21.50 -3.47
C PRO A 74 -4.53 -20.61 -2.94
N GLU A 75 -4.34 -19.99 -1.78
CA GLU A 75 -5.28 -19.02 -1.21
C GLU A 75 -5.41 -17.76 -2.08
N GLN A 76 -4.33 -17.34 -2.73
CA GLN A 76 -4.33 -16.20 -3.66
C GLN A 76 -5.13 -16.54 -4.92
N GLN A 77 -5.03 -17.78 -5.43
CA GLN A 77 -5.86 -18.26 -6.54
C GLN A 77 -7.34 -18.15 -6.23
N LYS A 78 -7.76 -18.53 -5.01
CA LYS A 78 -9.14 -18.41 -4.58
C LYS A 78 -9.61 -16.97 -4.52
N ILE A 79 -8.77 -16.06 -3.99
CA ILE A 79 -9.09 -14.63 -3.92
C ILE A 79 -9.19 -14.05 -5.35
N LYS A 80 -8.26 -14.39 -6.24
CA LYS A 80 -8.30 -13.98 -7.64
C LYS A 80 -9.63 -14.38 -8.29
N SER A 81 -10.04 -15.63 -8.16
CA SER A 81 -11.31 -16.11 -8.73
C SER A 81 -12.53 -15.36 -8.18
N LEU A 82 -12.55 -15.05 -6.89
CA LEU A 82 -13.63 -14.24 -6.29
C LEU A 82 -13.68 -12.83 -6.87
N ILE A 83 -12.53 -12.20 -7.11
CA ILE A 83 -12.45 -10.88 -7.74
C ILE A 83 -12.94 -10.94 -9.19
N GLU A 84 -12.49 -11.93 -9.96
CA GLU A 84 -12.92 -12.14 -11.35
C GLU A 84 -14.43 -12.38 -11.45
N ASP A 85 -14.99 -13.18 -10.57
CA ASP A 85 -16.43 -13.44 -10.49
C ASP A 85 -17.24 -12.18 -10.15
N GLU A 86 -16.70 -11.32 -9.28
CA GLU A 86 -17.36 -10.05 -8.94
C GLU A 86 -17.28 -9.05 -10.10
N ILE A 87 -16.13 -8.91 -10.74
CA ILE A 87 -15.95 -8.06 -11.92
C ILE A 87 -16.92 -8.48 -13.03
N ALA A 88 -17.10 -9.78 -13.26
CA ALA A 88 -17.99 -10.31 -14.30
C ALA A 88 -19.45 -9.90 -14.14
N LYS A 89 -19.88 -9.52 -12.94
CA LYS A 89 -21.24 -9.03 -12.67
C LYS A 89 -21.45 -7.56 -13.07
N HIS A 90 -20.34 -6.79 -13.23
CA HIS A 90 -20.35 -5.35 -13.48
C HIS A 90 -19.76 -5.03 -14.86
N LYS A 91 -20.51 -5.33 -15.92
CA LYS A 91 -20.04 -5.22 -17.32
C LYS A 91 -19.84 -3.79 -17.82
N ASP A 92 -20.34 -2.82 -17.10
CA ASP A 92 -20.27 -1.37 -17.39
C ASP A 92 -19.05 -0.70 -16.74
N VAL A 93 -18.26 -1.45 -15.96
CA VAL A 93 -17.10 -0.96 -15.23
C VAL A 93 -15.86 -1.74 -15.64
N VAL A 94 -14.77 -1.04 -15.91
CA VAL A 94 -13.44 -1.65 -16.10
C VAL A 94 -12.70 -1.60 -14.77
N VAL A 95 -12.26 -2.76 -14.29
CA VAL A 95 -11.54 -2.90 -13.02
C VAL A 95 -10.18 -3.53 -13.29
N GLY A 96 -9.12 -2.88 -12.81
CA GLY A 96 -7.78 -3.45 -12.71
C GLY A 96 -7.44 -3.70 -11.25
N PHE A 97 -6.86 -4.85 -10.95
CA PHE A 97 -6.45 -5.21 -9.61
C PHE A 97 -5.04 -5.81 -9.63
N TYR A 98 -4.22 -5.41 -8.67
CA TYR A 98 -2.88 -5.95 -8.47
C TYR A 98 -2.63 -6.17 -6.98
N PHE A 99 -2.21 -7.36 -6.63
CA PHE A 99 -1.83 -7.74 -5.28
C PHE A 99 -0.38 -8.22 -5.27
N ASN A 100 0.38 -7.74 -4.28
CA ASN A 100 1.75 -8.21 -4.04
C ASN A 100 1.97 -8.40 -2.54
N ASP A 101 2.29 -9.62 -2.14
CA ASP A 101 2.69 -9.94 -0.78
C ASP A 101 4.19 -9.65 -0.60
N LEU A 102 4.47 -8.49 -0.01
CA LEU A 102 5.84 -8.04 0.24
C LEU A 102 6.62 -8.93 1.24
N ALA A 103 5.95 -9.82 1.97
CA ALA A 103 6.60 -10.72 2.91
C ALA A 103 7.06 -12.03 2.25
N ASN A 104 6.29 -12.52 1.25
CA ASN A 104 6.48 -13.83 0.66
C ASN A 104 6.71 -13.77 -0.86
N ALA A 105 6.77 -12.58 -1.46
CA ALA A 105 6.91 -12.34 -2.90
C ALA A 105 5.78 -12.96 -3.76
N GLY A 106 4.67 -13.37 -3.15
CA GLY A 106 3.50 -13.85 -3.86
C GLY A 106 2.73 -12.69 -4.48
N TRP A 107 2.30 -12.81 -5.73
CA TRP A 107 1.53 -11.79 -6.39
C TRP A 107 0.49 -12.36 -7.37
N PHE A 108 -0.54 -11.60 -7.64
CA PHE A 108 -1.45 -11.84 -8.75
C PHE A 108 -2.09 -10.54 -9.22
N GLY A 109 -2.53 -10.55 -10.48
CA GLY A 109 -3.26 -9.45 -11.09
C GLY A 109 -4.55 -9.91 -11.75
N VAL A 110 -5.48 -8.99 -11.92
CA VAL A 110 -6.66 -9.11 -12.77
C VAL A 110 -6.75 -7.83 -13.59
N ASN A 111 -6.63 -7.93 -14.90
CA ASN A 111 -6.49 -6.78 -15.81
C ASN A 111 -5.37 -5.82 -15.36
N GLU A 112 -4.26 -6.35 -14.90
CA GLU A 112 -3.15 -5.59 -14.32
C GLU A 112 -2.45 -4.67 -15.32
N ASP A 113 -2.55 -4.98 -16.61
CA ASP A 113 -2.00 -4.17 -17.69
C ASP A 113 -2.97 -3.10 -18.22
N GLU A 114 -4.19 -3.01 -17.65
CA GLU A 114 -5.17 -2.02 -18.07
C GLU A 114 -4.72 -0.62 -17.68
N LYS A 115 -4.96 0.35 -18.57
CA LYS A 115 -4.49 1.73 -18.38
C LYS A 115 -5.58 2.62 -17.85
N PHE A 116 -5.34 3.22 -16.71
CA PHE A 116 -6.24 4.16 -16.06
C PHE A 116 -5.66 5.57 -16.02
N ILE A 117 -6.54 6.58 -16.02
CA ILE A 117 -6.13 7.95 -15.73
C ILE A 117 -5.75 8.02 -14.25
N PRO A 118 -4.49 8.39 -13.91
CA PRO A 118 -3.98 8.26 -12.55
C PRO A 118 -4.57 9.27 -11.56
N ALA A 119 -5.26 10.31 -12.04
CA ALA A 119 -5.82 11.38 -11.20
C ALA A 119 -4.78 11.88 -10.16
N SER A 120 -5.13 11.93 -8.88
CA SER A 120 -4.23 12.41 -7.81
C SER A 120 -3.00 11.53 -7.57
N LEU A 121 -2.91 10.32 -8.14
CA LEU A 121 -1.69 9.52 -8.07
C LEU A 121 -0.51 10.18 -8.81
N LEU A 122 -0.77 11.10 -9.76
CA LEU A 122 0.29 11.93 -10.39
C LEU A 122 1.10 12.76 -9.39
N LYS A 123 0.57 13.03 -8.22
CA LYS A 123 1.27 13.79 -7.18
C LYS A 123 2.45 13.04 -6.60
N LEU A 124 2.41 11.71 -6.62
CA LEU A 124 3.50 10.89 -6.11
C LEU A 124 4.77 10.96 -6.98
N PRO A 125 4.72 10.78 -8.31
CA PRO A 125 5.87 11.05 -9.18
C PRO A 125 6.44 12.47 -9.00
N MET A 126 5.58 13.47 -8.87
CA MET A 126 6.02 14.85 -8.61
C MET A 126 6.81 14.95 -7.31
N LEU A 127 6.32 14.34 -6.24
CA LEU A 127 7.01 14.30 -4.96
C LEU A 127 8.40 13.66 -5.08
N ILE A 128 8.48 12.50 -5.75
CA ILE A 128 9.73 11.77 -5.97
C ILE A 128 10.72 12.62 -6.78
N ALA A 129 10.24 13.28 -7.85
CA ALA A 129 11.07 14.14 -8.68
C ALA A 129 11.67 15.30 -7.88
N TYR A 130 10.92 15.92 -6.99
CA TYR A 130 11.43 16.98 -6.12
C TYR A 130 12.48 16.50 -5.12
N TYR A 131 12.31 15.30 -4.55
CA TYR A 131 13.33 14.71 -3.70
C TYR A 131 14.62 14.40 -4.49
N LYS A 132 14.49 13.89 -5.72
CA LYS A 132 15.64 13.64 -6.61
C LYS A 132 16.37 14.94 -6.99
N LEU A 133 15.61 16.00 -7.32
CA LEU A 133 16.21 17.31 -7.61
C LEU A 133 16.95 17.89 -6.41
N ARG A 134 16.49 17.64 -5.19
CA ARG A 134 17.16 18.10 -3.98
C ARG A 134 18.56 17.51 -3.80
N GLU A 135 18.86 16.34 -4.39
CA GLU A 135 20.20 15.76 -4.35
C GLU A 135 21.25 16.68 -5.00
N THR A 136 20.83 17.45 -6.01
CA THR A 136 21.68 18.41 -6.73
C THR A 136 21.45 19.87 -6.32
N GLU A 137 20.29 20.16 -5.73
CA GLU A 137 19.88 21.49 -5.24
C GLU A 137 19.47 21.42 -3.76
N PRO A 138 20.41 21.38 -2.80
CA PRO A 138 20.12 21.16 -1.39
C PRO A 138 19.15 22.18 -0.76
N ASP A 139 19.12 23.42 -1.26
CA ASP A 139 18.27 24.52 -0.82
C ASP A 139 16.93 24.58 -1.54
N LEU A 140 16.63 23.59 -2.41
CA LEU A 140 15.40 23.58 -3.22
C LEU A 140 14.13 23.71 -2.37
N PHE A 141 14.07 23.05 -1.24
CA PHE A 141 12.86 22.97 -0.40
C PHE A 141 12.55 24.29 0.34
N GLU A 142 13.57 25.13 0.54
CA GLU A 142 13.46 26.45 1.16
C GLU A 142 13.06 27.56 0.17
N LYS A 143 13.18 27.29 -1.15
CA LYS A 143 12.80 28.26 -2.19
C LYS A 143 11.35 28.63 -2.07
N GLN A 144 11.06 29.93 -2.28
CA GLN A 144 9.73 30.50 -2.12
C GLN A 144 9.06 30.69 -3.49
N ILE A 145 7.79 30.32 -3.57
CA ILE A 145 6.96 30.45 -4.77
C ILE A 145 5.78 31.35 -4.44
N LEU A 146 5.65 32.45 -5.16
CA LEU A 146 4.49 33.34 -5.08
C LEU A 146 3.35 32.79 -5.97
N PHE A 147 2.18 32.54 -5.39
CA PHE A 147 1.02 32.12 -6.15
C PHE A 147 0.34 33.30 -6.87
N GLN A 148 0.56 33.43 -8.17
CA GLN A 148 -0.02 34.49 -9.02
C GLN A 148 -1.06 33.95 -10.01
N GLY A 149 -1.61 32.78 -9.79
CA GLY A 149 -2.49 32.10 -10.74
C GLY A 149 -3.96 32.06 -10.33
N LYS A 150 -4.71 31.24 -11.06
CA LYS A 150 -6.07 30.85 -10.72
C LYS A 150 -6.08 29.84 -9.58
N ASP A 151 -7.14 29.84 -8.78
CA ASP A 151 -7.42 28.76 -7.85
C ASP A 151 -7.97 27.52 -8.60
N PHE A 152 -7.17 26.47 -8.70
CA PHE A 152 -7.53 25.21 -9.39
C PHE A 152 -8.44 24.29 -8.54
N ASN A 153 -8.73 24.67 -7.29
CA ASN A 153 -9.65 23.91 -6.43
C ASN A 153 -11.09 24.43 -6.51
N LEU A 154 -11.33 25.60 -7.11
CA LEU A 154 -12.68 26.19 -7.20
C LEU A 154 -13.68 25.34 -7.99
N ASP A 155 -13.22 24.51 -8.93
CA ASP A 155 -14.08 23.65 -9.75
C ASP A 155 -14.42 22.31 -9.07
N ARG A 156 -13.89 22.04 -7.87
CA ARG A 156 -14.23 20.87 -7.10
C ARG A 156 -15.40 21.16 -6.16
N ASN A 157 -16.50 20.44 -6.32
CA ASN A 157 -17.59 20.33 -5.34
C ASN A 157 -17.15 19.69 -4.00
N THR A 158 -15.87 19.73 -3.66
CA THR A 158 -15.33 19.25 -2.40
C THR A 158 -15.29 20.39 -1.41
N ALA A 159 -15.97 20.21 -0.29
CA ALA A 159 -16.28 21.21 0.72
C ALA A 159 -15.08 21.78 1.51
N GLU A 160 -13.85 21.36 1.22
CA GLU A 160 -12.67 21.88 1.91
C GLU A 160 -11.94 22.89 1.03
N ALA A 161 -11.95 24.15 1.50
CA ALA A 161 -11.18 25.21 0.87
C ALA A 161 -9.69 24.87 0.92
N SER A 162 -9.01 25.02 -0.25
CA SER A 162 -7.56 24.87 -0.30
C SER A 162 -6.88 25.80 0.71
N THR A 163 -5.84 25.30 1.37
CA THR A 163 -4.97 26.12 2.23
C THR A 163 -3.97 26.92 1.40
N VAL A 164 -3.78 26.57 0.14
CA VAL A 164 -2.90 27.27 -0.82
C VAL A 164 -3.75 28.25 -1.63
N GLN A 165 -3.61 29.54 -1.34
CA GLN A 165 -4.43 30.61 -1.91
C GLN A 165 -3.63 31.58 -2.77
N PRO A 166 -4.20 32.12 -3.87
CA PRO A 166 -3.58 33.19 -4.66
C PRO A 166 -3.18 34.38 -3.81
N GLY A 167 -2.08 35.03 -4.19
CA GLY A 167 -1.54 36.21 -3.51
C GLY A 167 -0.56 35.89 -2.37
N ASN A 168 -0.48 34.64 -1.93
CA ASN A 168 0.43 34.22 -0.87
C ASN A 168 1.71 33.57 -1.43
N THR A 169 2.73 33.51 -0.58
CA THR A 169 4.01 32.87 -0.89
C THR A 169 4.20 31.64 -0.04
N TYR A 170 4.69 30.57 -0.66
CA TYR A 170 4.86 29.26 -0.02
C TYR A 170 6.24 28.69 -0.32
N SER A 171 6.84 28.02 0.66
CA SER A 171 8.04 27.23 0.38
C SER A 171 7.70 26.00 -0.46
N VAL A 172 8.66 25.53 -1.24
CA VAL A 172 8.57 24.27 -1.99
C VAL A 172 8.18 23.13 -1.05
N PHE A 173 8.81 23.03 0.12
CA PHE A 173 8.48 22.00 1.12
C PHE A 173 7.01 22.08 1.59
N SER A 174 6.52 23.28 1.87
CA SER A 174 5.12 23.48 2.27
C SER A 174 4.15 23.02 1.18
N LEU A 175 4.42 23.39 -0.07
CA LEU A 175 3.60 22.95 -1.21
C LEU A 175 3.63 21.44 -1.40
N MET A 176 4.81 20.79 -1.33
CA MET A 176 4.93 19.33 -1.42
C MET A 176 4.12 18.63 -0.33
N LYS A 177 4.17 19.14 0.89
CA LYS A 177 3.40 18.62 2.02
C LYS A 177 1.90 18.71 1.76
N THR A 178 1.40 19.89 1.41
CA THR A 178 -0.03 20.15 1.17
C THR A 178 -0.53 19.38 -0.05
N MET A 179 0.27 19.27 -1.12
CA MET A 179 -0.04 18.49 -2.30
C MET A 179 -0.33 17.02 -1.96
N ILE A 180 0.40 16.43 -1.02
CA ILE A 180 0.25 15.00 -0.66
C ILE A 180 -0.77 14.80 0.44
N VAL A 181 -0.73 15.61 1.52
CA VAL A 181 -1.58 15.43 2.70
C VAL A 181 -3.04 15.81 2.39
N ASP A 182 -3.22 16.97 1.74
CA ASP A 182 -4.54 17.53 1.46
C ASP A 182 -4.99 17.26 0.02
N SER A 183 -4.14 16.58 -0.77
CA SER A 183 -4.36 16.37 -2.21
C SER A 183 -4.62 17.67 -2.97
N ASP A 184 -3.95 18.75 -2.57
CA ASP A 184 -4.17 20.11 -3.08
C ASP A 184 -3.68 20.28 -4.52
N ASN A 185 -4.53 20.80 -5.40
CA ASN A 185 -4.20 21.01 -6.81
C ASN A 185 -3.46 22.33 -7.06
N ASN A 186 -3.70 23.36 -6.24
CA ASN A 186 -2.94 24.61 -6.34
C ASN A 186 -1.46 24.34 -6.03
N ALA A 187 -1.20 23.53 -4.99
CA ALA A 187 0.15 23.09 -4.64
C ALA A 187 0.81 22.30 -5.79
N LEU A 188 0.08 21.36 -6.41
CA LEU A 188 0.57 20.60 -7.57
C LEU A 188 0.95 21.52 -8.73
N GLU A 189 0.05 22.44 -9.10
CA GLU A 189 0.25 23.34 -10.24
C GLU A 189 1.43 24.29 -10.02
N LEU A 190 1.55 24.85 -8.82
CA LEU A 190 2.68 25.72 -8.47
C LEU A 190 4.02 24.98 -8.55
N LEU A 191 4.08 23.77 -8.06
CA LEU A 191 5.29 22.93 -8.15
C LEU A 191 5.60 22.57 -9.60
N TYR A 192 4.58 22.20 -10.39
CA TYR A 192 4.75 21.88 -11.81
C TYR A 192 5.28 23.10 -12.60
N GLU A 193 4.66 24.26 -12.43
CA GLU A 193 5.08 25.49 -13.11
C GLU A 193 6.48 25.96 -12.69
N PHE A 194 6.84 25.75 -11.41
CA PHE A 194 8.16 26.13 -10.90
C PHE A 194 9.28 25.25 -11.50
N ARG A 195 9.00 23.98 -11.74
CA ARG A 195 9.96 23.01 -12.30
C ARG A 195 9.32 22.12 -13.37
N LYS A 196 8.98 22.73 -14.52
CA LYS A 196 8.42 21.98 -15.69
C LYS A 196 9.31 20.87 -16.22
N ASP A 197 10.57 20.88 -15.87
CA ASP A 197 11.58 19.89 -16.20
C ASP A 197 11.60 18.71 -15.22
N ALA A 198 11.01 18.82 -14.04
CA ALA A 198 11.09 17.84 -12.96
C ALA A 198 10.55 16.42 -13.33
N LEU A 199 9.66 16.35 -14.30
CA LEU A 199 9.03 15.09 -14.75
C LEU A 199 9.54 14.61 -16.13
N LYS A 200 10.62 15.20 -16.64
CA LYS A 200 11.13 14.86 -17.97
C LYS A 200 12.21 13.77 -17.96
N ASP A 201 12.77 13.47 -16.81
CA ASP A 201 13.78 12.46 -16.55
C ASP A 201 13.20 11.26 -15.82
#